data_6d40da56ba2f1e1eddfb1d5e00278e11
#
_entry.id   6d40da56ba2f1e1eddfb1d5e00278e11
#
_cell.length_a   1.000
_cell.length_b   1.000
_cell.length_c   1.000
_cell.angle_alpha   90.00
_cell.angle_beta   90.00
_cell.angle_gamma   90.00
#
_symmetry.space_group_name_H-M   'P 1'
#
loop_
_entity.id
_entity.type
_entity.pdbx_description
1 polymer ?
#
loop_
_entity_poly.entity_id
_entity_poly.type
_entity_poly.pdbx_seq_one_letter_code
_entity_poly.pdbx_strand_id
1 'polypeptide(L)'
;MNALKKHIKIAFICICLFSTSCKITTKENLNHNNKTAEQILGNPEFLAISYGGYRMTSREIQPSVEALMEDLMIMHSMGVRILRTYNLQYPHASNILKAIKELRSKHAGFEMYVMLGAWIDCANAWTDLPPNHELEDEENNASEIKKAIALANQYPEIVKIIAVGNEAMVHWATPYFVKPEVVLKWVNYLQNQKAQGHLSKAVWITSSDNFASWGGGSPDYHNQDLEQLVSAVDYISVHTYPFHDTHYNSSFWLIPEDEAALSETEIIENAMQRAKSYAVQQYQSVKNYVNSLGIEKPIHIGETGWATTSQGLYGANGSRAADEYKQALYYKLMREWTNENNIACFYFEAFDEPWKDANHPNGSENCFGLFTTDGQAKYALWPLVDKGVFKGLSRDGKFIKKTYQGNKSDLLKDIFPPKLALALKTN
;
A
#
# COMPACT_ATOMS: atom_id res chain seq x y z
N MET A 1 -54.17 18.50 -90.78
CA MET A 1 -55.11 18.14 -89.72
C MET A 1 -54.64 16.80 -89.19
N ASN A 2 -54.53 16.67 -87.91
CA ASN A 2 -54.20 15.51 -87.07
C ASN A 2 -52.72 15.07 -86.97
N ALA A 3 -52.20 15.43 -85.80
CA ALA A 3 -50.87 15.12 -85.29
C ALA A 3 -50.80 13.68 -84.78
N LEU A 4 -49.70 12.99 -85.09
CA LEU A 4 -49.35 11.70 -84.51
C LEU A 4 -48.23 11.86 -83.53
N LYS A 5 -48.56 11.75 -82.24
CA LYS A 5 -47.57 11.76 -81.19
C LYS A 5 -46.85 10.41 -81.11
N LYS A 6 -45.53 10.37 -81.35
CA LYS A 6 -44.61 9.24 -81.04
C LYS A 6 -44.15 9.30 -79.60
N HIS A 7 -44.51 8.27 -78.84
CA HIS A 7 -43.93 8.05 -77.51
C HIS A 7 -42.58 7.34 -77.64
N ILE A 8 -41.53 8.02 -77.17
CA ILE A 8 -40.21 7.42 -76.98
C ILE A 8 -40.15 6.93 -75.52
N LYS A 9 -40.00 5.62 -75.30
CA LYS A 9 -39.70 4.99 -74.00
C LYS A 9 -38.20 5.05 -73.78
N ILE A 10 -37.80 5.86 -72.81
CA ILE A 10 -36.40 5.85 -72.30
C ILE A 10 -36.32 4.80 -71.18
N ALA A 11 -35.57 3.76 -71.44
CA ALA A 11 -35.21 2.78 -70.37
C ALA A 11 -34.13 3.35 -69.47
N PHE A 12 -34.45 3.54 -68.20
CA PHE A 12 -33.47 3.87 -67.18
C PHE A 12 -32.77 2.59 -66.70
N ILE A 13 -31.52 2.45 -67.05
CA ILE A 13 -30.62 1.41 -66.46
C ILE A 13 -30.12 1.93 -65.09
N CYS A 14 -30.66 1.36 -64.00
CA CYS A 14 -30.12 1.58 -62.66
C CYS A 14 -28.84 0.77 -62.50
N ILE A 15 -27.68 1.45 -62.52
CA ILE A 15 -26.40 0.88 -62.12
C ILE A 15 -26.37 0.96 -60.59
N CYS A 16 -26.60 -0.16 -59.91
CA CYS A 16 -26.33 -0.30 -58.47
C CYS A 16 -24.82 -0.36 -58.22
N LEU A 17 -24.24 0.75 -57.84
CA LEU A 17 -22.89 0.80 -57.27
C LEU A 17 -22.97 0.23 -55.84
N PHE A 18 -22.53 -1.01 -55.66
CA PHE A 18 -22.24 -1.56 -54.35
C PHE A 18 -20.98 -0.86 -53.79
N SER A 19 -21.16 0.19 -52.99
CA SER A 19 -20.13 0.74 -52.17
C SER A 19 -19.92 -0.21 -50.98
N THR A 20 -18.90 -1.06 -51.04
CA THR A 20 -18.34 -1.78 -49.89
C THR A 20 -17.78 -0.76 -48.91
N SER A 21 -18.63 -0.33 -47.97
CA SER A 21 -18.18 0.43 -46.81
C SER A 21 -17.33 -0.48 -45.95
N CYS A 22 -15.99 -0.34 -46.08
CA CYS A 22 -15.06 -0.90 -45.11
C CYS A 22 -15.33 -0.20 -43.79
N LYS A 23 -16.05 -0.87 -42.87
CA LYS A 23 -16.13 -0.42 -41.47
C LYS A 23 -14.71 -0.48 -40.88
N ILE A 24 -14.02 0.65 -40.90
CA ILE A 24 -12.88 0.88 -40.02
C ILE A 24 -13.48 0.81 -38.62
N THR A 25 -13.29 -0.32 -37.95
CA THR A 25 -13.50 -0.45 -36.51
C THR A 25 -12.45 0.47 -35.87
N THR A 26 -12.83 1.71 -35.62
CA THR A 26 -12.11 2.54 -34.66
C THR A 26 -12.11 1.73 -33.36
N LYS A 27 -10.92 1.28 -32.92
CA LYS A 27 -10.72 0.86 -31.52
C LYS A 27 -11.27 2.01 -30.71
N GLU A 28 -12.38 1.77 -30.00
CA GLU A 28 -12.80 2.65 -28.93
C GLU A 28 -11.57 2.83 -28.05
N ASN A 29 -11.00 4.03 -28.05
CA ASN A 29 -10.07 4.45 -27.04
C ASN A 29 -10.86 4.34 -25.74
N LEU A 30 -10.56 3.28 -24.96
CA LEU A 30 -10.97 3.16 -23.59
C LEU A 30 -10.35 4.38 -22.90
N ASN A 31 -11.14 5.46 -22.78
CA ASN A 31 -10.80 6.64 -22.01
C ASN A 31 -10.72 6.19 -20.55
N HIS A 32 -9.61 5.58 -20.17
CA HIS A 32 -9.23 5.50 -18.76
C HIS A 32 -9.02 6.95 -18.30
N ASN A 33 -9.95 7.45 -17.49
CA ASN A 33 -9.78 8.73 -16.81
C ASN A 33 -8.45 8.71 -16.08
N ASN A 34 -7.47 9.45 -16.61
CA ASN A 34 -6.12 9.48 -16.05
C ASN A 34 -6.14 10.37 -14.80
N LYS A 35 -6.54 9.78 -13.64
CA LYS A 35 -6.62 10.51 -12.37
C LYS A 35 -5.24 10.95 -11.88
N THR A 36 -5.21 12.09 -11.22
CA THR A 36 -4.01 12.61 -10.54
C THR A 36 -3.83 11.96 -9.15
N ALA A 37 -2.64 12.10 -8.55
CA ALA A 37 -2.38 11.67 -7.18
C ALA A 37 -3.39 12.30 -6.19
N GLU A 38 -3.69 13.58 -6.35
CA GLU A 38 -4.66 14.32 -5.52
C GLU A 38 -6.09 13.75 -5.62
N GLN A 39 -6.50 13.27 -6.80
CA GLN A 39 -7.84 12.72 -7.00
C GLN A 39 -8.02 11.30 -6.44
N ILE A 40 -6.93 10.56 -6.25
CA ILE A 40 -6.97 9.18 -5.77
C ILE A 40 -6.62 9.07 -4.28
N LEU A 41 -5.67 9.87 -3.78
CA LEU A 41 -5.28 9.85 -2.37
C LEU A 41 -6.40 10.45 -1.51
N GLY A 42 -6.80 9.72 -0.47
CA GLY A 42 -7.87 10.13 0.43
C GLY A 42 -9.29 9.96 -0.13
N ASN A 43 -9.43 9.47 -1.35
CA ASN A 43 -10.74 9.12 -1.90
C ASN A 43 -11.15 7.71 -1.39
N PRO A 44 -12.26 7.57 -0.62
CA PRO A 44 -12.69 6.29 -0.06
C PRO A 44 -12.97 5.18 -1.09
N GLU A 45 -13.23 5.54 -2.34
CA GLU A 45 -13.42 4.58 -3.44
C GLU A 45 -12.10 3.99 -3.96
N PHE A 46 -10.96 4.57 -3.55
CA PHE A 46 -9.62 4.17 -3.96
C PHE A 46 -8.86 3.59 -2.77
N LEU A 47 -9.22 2.35 -2.35
CA LEU A 47 -8.49 1.69 -1.28
C LEU A 47 -7.02 1.51 -1.65
N ALA A 48 -6.14 1.85 -0.71
CA ALA A 48 -4.70 1.68 -0.86
C ALA A 48 -4.19 0.50 -0.03
N ILE A 49 -3.16 -0.22 -0.54
CA ILE A 49 -2.57 -1.37 0.14
C ILE A 49 -1.08 -1.51 -0.24
N SER A 50 -0.29 -2.01 0.68
CA SER A 50 1.09 -2.43 0.43
C SER A 50 1.13 -3.80 -0.23
N TYR A 51 2.00 -3.98 -1.23
CA TYR A 51 2.04 -5.19 -2.02
C TYR A 51 3.43 -5.48 -2.60
N GLY A 52 4.01 -6.62 -2.26
CA GLY A 52 5.21 -7.16 -2.88
C GLY A 52 4.91 -8.29 -3.86
N GLY A 53 3.95 -9.14 -3.53
CA GLY A 53 3.51 -10.28 -4.36
C GLY A 53 4.40 -11.51 -4.26
N TYR A 54 5.36 -11.52 -3.35
CA TYR A 54 6.26 -12.66 -3.15
C TYR A 54 5.52 -13.85 -2.51
N ARG A 55 5.76 -15.05 -3.05
CA ARG A 55 5.12 -16.30 -2.61
C ARG A 55 6.08 -17.27 -1.97
N MET A 56 7.38 -17.03 -2.08
CA MET A 56 8.46 -17.91 -1.63
C MET A 56 9.26 -17.27 -0.49
N THR A 57 10.08 -18.07 0.18
CA THR A 57 10.92 -17.62 1.31
C THR A 57 12.17 -16.81 0.89
N SER A 58 12.29 -16.45 -0.39
CA SER A 58 13.35 -15.59 -0.91
C SER A 58 12.80 -14.61 -1.93
N ARG A 59 13.22 -13.35 -1.85
CA ARG A 59 12.92 -12.32 -2.86
C ARG A 59 13.63 -12.55 -4.20
N GLU A 60 14.64 -13.39 -4.26
CA GLU A 60 15.31 -13.74 -5.51
C GLU A 60 14.40 -14.55 -6.43
N ILE A 61 13.43 -15.28 -5.86
CA ILE A 61 12.41 -15.99 -6.61
C ILE A 61 11.25 -15.03 -6.88
N GLN A 62 11.32 -14.40 -8.05
CA GLN A 62 10.35 -13.38 -8.44
C GLN A 62 9.01 -14.00 -8.87
N PRO A 63 7.87 -13.40 -8.50
CA PRO A 63 6.57 -13.79 -9.03
C PRO A 63 6.49 -13.50 -10.54
N SER A 64 5.86 -14.40 -11.30
CA SER A 64 5.60 -14.16 -12.72
C SER A 64 4.56 -13.05 -12.93
N VAL A 65 4.50 -12.48 -14.13
CA VAL A 65 3.49 -11.46 -14.46
C VAL A 65 2.08 -12.05 -14.31
N GLU A 66 1.87 -13.31 -14.70
CA GLU A 66 0.59 -14.02 -14.58
C GLU A 66 0.19 -14.20 -13.11
N ALA A 67 1.13 -14.60 -12.25
CA ALA A 67 0.91 -14.70 -10.81
C ALA A 67 0.54 -13.35 -10.18
N LEU A 68 1.20 -12.27 -10.61
CA LEU A 68 0.85 -10.91 -10.19
C LEU A 68 -0.54 -10.50 -10.70
N MET A 69 -0.92 -10.89 -11.92
CA MET A 69 -2.26 -10.61 -12.46
C MET A 69 -3.37 -11.27 -11.65
N GLU A 70 -3.16 -12.51 -11.17
CA GLU A 70 -4.10 -13.17 -10.23
C GLU A 70 -4.32 -12.31 -8.98
N ASP A 71 -3.22 -11.93 -8.31
CA ASP A 71 -3.27 -11.13 -7.08
C ASP A 71 -3.93 -9.76 -7.31
N LEU A 72 -3.61 -9.10 -8.45
CA LEU A 72 -4.19 -7.81 -8.83
C LEU A 72 -5.70 -7.89 -9.05
N MET A 73 -6.19 -8.96 -9.67
CA MET A 73 -7.63 -9.19 -9.84
C MET A 73 -8.34 -9.41 -8.50
N ILE A 74 -7.73 -10.15 -7.58
CA ILE A 74 -8.25 -10.35 -6.22
C ILE A 74 -8.35 -9.01 -5.50
N MET A 75 -7.27 -8.22 -5.47
CA MET A 75 -7.24 -6.91 -4.83
C MET A 75 -8.22 -5.92 -5.48
N HIS A 76 -8.28 -5.90 -6.81
CA HIS A 76 -9.22 -5.03 -7.53
C HIS A 76 -10.68 -5.35 -7.18
N SER A 77 -11.04 -6.64 -7.04
CA SER A 77 -12.40 -7.06 -6.72
C SER A 77 -12.87 -6.59 -5.33
N MET A 78 -11.95 -6.39 -4.38
CA MET A 78 -12.26 -5.87 -3.05
C MET A 78 -12.18 -4.34 -2.94
N GLY A 79 -11.98 -3.62 -4.06
CA GLY A 79 -11.96 -2.16 -4.08
C GLY A 79 -10.57 -1.52 -3.99
N VAL A 80 -9.49 -2.30 -3.95
CA VAL A 80 -8.13 -1.75 -4.01
C VAL A 80 -7.88 -1.12 -5.36
N ARG A 81 -7.36 0.10 -5.35
CA ARG A 81 -7.04 0.89 -6.53
C ARG A 81 -5.65 1.51 -6.49
N ILE A 82 -4.99 1.51 -5.34
CA ILE A 82 -3.65 2.07 -5.19
C ILE A 82 -2.76 1.03 -4.51
N LEU A 83 -1.64 0.70 -5.16
CA LEU A 83 -0.61 -0.18 -4.61
C LEU A 83 0.60 0.62 -4.19
N ARG A 84 1.26 0.19 -3.12
CA ARG A 84 2.59 0.65 -2.73
C ARG A 84 3.60 -0.47 -2.91
N THR A 85 4.71 -0.15 -3.59
CA THR A 85 5.94 -0.98 -3.68
C THR A 85 7.06 -0.34 -2.88
N TYR A 86 8.20 -1.05 -2.70
CA TYR A 86 9.23 -0.63 -1.74
C TYR A 86 10.60 -0.34 -2.36
N ASN A 87 10.96 -1.05 -3.44
CA ASN A 87 12.27 -0.92 -4.07
C ASN A 87 12.20 -1.28 -5.55
N LEU A 88 13.26 -0.95 -6.28
CA LEU A 88 13.43 -1.19 -7.71
C LEU A 88 14.69 -2.03 -8.03
N GLN A 89 15.34 -2.56 -7.01
CA GLN A 89 16.48 -3.47 -7.14
C GLN A 89 16.07 -4.73 -7.90
N TYR A 90 14.93 -5.30 -7.54
CA TYR A 90 14.34 -6.47 -8.15
C TYR A 90 13.30 -6.10 -9.22
N PRO A 91 13.01 -7.00 -10.18
CA PRO A 91 12.05 -6.72 -11.24
C PRO A 91 10.58 -6.71 -10.81
N HIS A 92 10.24 -7.03 -9.54
CA HIS A 92 8.85 -7.16 -9.09
C HIS A 92 8.01 -5.90 -9.37
N ALA A 93 8.53 -4.70 -9.04
CA ALA A 93 7.79 -3.45 -9.28
C ALA A 93 7.52 -3.23 -10.78
N SER A 94 8.53 -3.46 -11.65
CA SER A 94 8.34 -3.38 -13.10
C SER A 94 7.37 -4.44 -13.63
N ASN A 95 7.35 -5.63 -13.03
CA ASN A 95 6.41 -6.70 -13.38
C ASN A 95 4.99 -6.38 -12.93
N ILE A 96 4.80 -5.75 -11.77
CA ILE A 96 3.49 -5.21 -11.33
C ILE A 96 2.96 -4.21 -12.36
N LEU A 97 3.79 -3.27 -12.82
CA LEU A 97 3.38 -2.27 -13.83
C LEU A 97 2.99 -2.92 -15.17
N LYS A 98 3.74 -3.95 -15.59
CA LYS A 98 3.39 -4.76 -16.78
C LYS A 98 2.04 -5.46 -16.59
N ALA A 99 1.83 -6.12 -15.44
CA ALA A 99 0.61 -6.82 -15.11
C ALA A 99 -0.60 -5.87 -15.11
N ILE A 100 -0.48 -4.69 -14.48
CA ILE A 100 -1.54 -3.66 -14.48
C ILE A 100 -1.85 -3.21 -15.91
N LYS A 101 -0.83 -2.90 -16.73
CA LYS A 101 -1.02 -2.48 -18.13
C LYS A 101 -1.74 -3.55 -18.94
N GLU A 102 -1.38 -4.81 -18.74
CA GLU A 102 -2.00 -5.95 -19.42
C GLU A 102 -3.46 -6.15 -18.98
N LEU A 103 -3.74 -6.08 -17.68
CA LEU A 103 -5.11 -6.17 -17.16
C LEU A 103 -5.99 -5.02 -17.66
N ARG A 104 -5.48 -3.78 -17.70
CA ARG A 104 -6.19 -2.64 -18.29
C ARG A 104 -6.57 -2.87 -19.76
N SER A 105 -5.71 -3.57 -20.52
CA SER A 105 -5.99 -3.87 -21.93
C SER A 105 -7.00 -5.00 -22.12
N LYS A 106 -7.11 -5.92 -21.16
CA LYS A 106 -7.98 -7.11 -21.24
C LYS A 106 -9.34 -6.91 -20.59
N HIS A 107 -9.42 -6.07 -19.55
CA HIS A 107 -10.61 -5.89 -18.73
C HIS A 107 -11.04 -4.43 -18.73
N ALA A 108 -12.17 -4.15 -19.43
CA ALA A 108 -12.81 -2.85 -19.38
C ALA A 108 -13.20 -2.53 -17.91
N GLY A 109 -12.77 -1.37 -17.40
CA GLY A 109 -13.03 -0.96 -16.02
C GLY A 109 -11.98 -1.42 -15.00
N PHE A 110 -10.93 -2.18 -15.38
CA PHE A 110 -9.81 -2.42 -14.48
C PHE A 110 -9.02 -1.12 -14.30
N GLU A 111 -8.99 -0.61 -13.07
CA GLU A 111 -8.33 0.64 -12.71
C GLU A 111 -7.44 0.39 -11.49
N MET A 112 -6.13 0.65 -11.62
CA MET A 112 -5.18 0.53 -10.53
C MET A 112 -3.98 1.45 -10.76
N TYR A 113 -3.50 2.08 -9.69
CA TYR A 113 -2.40 3.03 -9.67
C TYR A 113 -1.30 2.55 -8.73
N VAL A 114 -0.11 3.11 -8.85
CA VAL A 114 1.05 2.67 -8.08
C VAL A 114 1.78 3.88 -7.48
N MET A 115 2.11 3.76 -6.20
CA MET A 115 3.15 4.47 -5.50
C MET A 115 4.42 3.63 -5.57
N LEU A 116 5.38 4.06 -6.37
CA LEU A 116 6.68 3.41 -6.47
C LEU A 116 7.56 3.80 -5.29
N GLY A 117 8.06 2.81 -4.55
CA GLY A 117 9.16 3.01 -3.61
C GLY A 117 10.50 2.98 -4.33
N ALA A 118 11.33 3.98 -4.07
CA ALA A 118 12.75 4.00 -4.41
C ALA A 118 13.55 3.86 -3.11
N TRP A 119 14.22 2.75 -2.93
CA TRP A 119 14.94 2.44 -1.70
C TRP A 119 16.14 3.35 -1.51
N ILE A 120 16.38 3.83 -0.29
CA ILE A 120 17.50 4.68 0.08
C ILE A 120 18.24 4.08 1.26
N ASP A 121 19.55 3.90 1.11
CA ASP A 121 20.44 3.31 2.10
C ASP A 121 21.59 4.25 2.48
N CYS A 122 22.12 4.06 3.69
CA CYS A 122 23.43 4.59 4.07
C CYS A 122 24.57 3.75 3.48
N ALA A 123 25.80 4.27 3.51
CA ALA A 123 26.98 3.53 3.08
C ALA A 123 27.17 2.26 3.94
N ASN A 124 27.61 1.19 3.30
CA ASN A 124 27.81 -0.15 3.88
C ASN A 124 26.52 -0.86 4.34
N ALA A 125 25.31 -0.32 4.09
CA ALA A 125 24.07 -1.00 4.41
C ALA A 125 24.03 -2.40 3.79
N TRP A 126 23.55 -3.39 4.57
CA TRP A 126 23.39 -4.79 4.13
C TRP A 126 24.70 -5.49 3.72
N THR A 127 25.85 -5.00 4.18
CA THR A 127 27.18 -5.62 3.97
C THR A 127 27.74 -6.15 5.28
N ASP A 128 28.90 -6.83 5.22
CA ASP A 128 29.64 -7.26 6.43
C ASP A 128 30.35 -6.11 7.15
N LEU A 129 30.37 -4.90 6.58
CA LEU A 129 30.93 -3.71 7.22
C LEU A 129 29.87 -3.00 8.07
N PRO A 130 30.29 -2.31 9.15
CA PRO A 130 29.36 -1.50 9.93
C PRO A 130 28.69 -0.42 9.04
N PRO A 131 27.36 -0.25 9.13
CA PRO A 131 26.65 0.82 8.45
C PRO A 131 27.24 2.19 8.81
N ASN A 132 27.42 3.06 7.83
CA ASN A 132 27.91 4.41 8.04
C ASN A 132 26.81 5.44 7.73
N HIS A 133 26.10 5.86 8.75
CA HIS A 133 24.96 6.79 8.64
C HIS A 133 25.34 8.24 8.34
N GLU A 134 26.64 8.57 8.32
CA GLU A 134 27.14 9.88 7.89
C GLU A 134 27.26 10.00 6.38
N LEU A 135 27.21 8.88 5.66
CA LEU A 135 27.35 8.79 4.21
C LEU A 135 26.21 7.98 3.62
N GLU A 136 25.77 8.33 2.43
CA GLU A 136 24.82 7.54 1.66
C GLU A 136 25.49 6.48 0.78
N ASP A 137 24.77 5.45 0.38
CA ASP A 137 25.13 4.57 -0.75
C ASP A 137 24.73 5.26 -2.07
N GLU A 138 25.58 6.16 -2.54
CA GLU A 138 25.26 7.03 -3.67
C GLU A 138 24.96 6.24 -4.95
N GLU A 139 25.67 5.15 -5.21
CA GLU A 139 25.50 4.36 -6.43
C GLU A 139 24.14 3.66 -6.46
N ASN A 140 23.80 2.94 -5.39
CA ASN A 140 22.52 2.24 -5.28
C ASN A 140 21.34 3.22 -5.20
N ASN A 141 21.46 4.29 -4.41
CA ASN A 141 20.42 5.32 -4.30
C ASN A 141 20.16 6.00 -5.66
N ALA A 142 21.21 6.37 -6.39
CA ALA A 142 21.06 6.94 -7.73
C ALA A 142 20.45 5.96 -8.74
N SER A 143 20.77 4.66 -8.63
CA SER A 143 20.18 3.61 -9.46
C SER A 143 18.67 3.49 -9.22
N GLU A 144 18.23 3.46 -7.96
CA GLU A 144 16.82 3.41 -7.55
C GLU A 144 16.05 4.61 -8.11
N ILE A 145 16.55 5.82 -7.92
CA ILE A 145 15.93 7.06 -8.40
C ILE A 145 15.83 7.10 -9.93
N LYS A 146 16.90 6.70 -10.65
CA LYS A 146 16.87 6.63 -12.12
C LYS A 146 15.84 5.63 -12.63
N LYS A 147 15.75 4.45 -12.00
CA LYS A 147 14.75 3.44 -12.35
C LYS A 147 13.32 3.96 -12.07
N ALA A 148 13.11 4.67 -10.96
CA ALA A 148 11.80 5.25 -10.64
C ALA A 148 11.35 6.24 -11.71
N ILE A 149 12.23 7.16 -12.17
CA ILE A 149 11.94 8.10 -13.27
C ILE A 149 11.62 7.33 -14.56
N ALA A 150 12.45 6.34 -14.92
CA ALA A 150 12.25 5.56 -16.14
C ALA A 150 10.89 4.84 -16.13
N LEU A 151 10.52 4.20 -15.03
CA LEU A 151 9.24 3.49 -14.90
C LEU A 151 8.06 4.46 -14.86
N ALA A 152 8.16 5.60 -14.17
CA ALA A 152 7.12 6.62 -14.16
C ALA A 152 6.85 7.18 -15.57
N ASN A 153 7.90 7.39 -16.38
CA ASN A 153 7.80 7.82 -17.77
C ASN A 153 7.27 6.72 -18.71
N GLN A 154 7.59 5.46 -18.43
CA GLN A 154 7.12 4.31 -19.20
C GLN A 154 5.64 3.98 -18.93
N TYR A 155 5.15 4.29 -17.72
CA TYR A 155 3.81 3.96 -17.26
C TYR A 155 3.09 5.18 -16.65
N PRO A 156 2.97 6.33 -17.38
CA PRO A 156 2.48 7.59 -16.83
C PRO A 156 1.02 7.55 -16.37
N GLU A 157 0.22 6.63 -16.93
CA GLU A 157 -1.17 6.46 -16.51
C GLU A 157 -1.28 5.60 -15.22
N ILE A 158 -0.22 4.88 -14.82
CA ILE A 158 -0.23 3.94 -13.69
C ILE A 158 0.52 4.52 -12.50
N VAL A 159 1.76 4.99 -12.71
CA VAL A 159 2.59 5.56 -11.65
C VAL A 159 2.13 6.97 -11.34
N LYS A 160 1.68 7.20 -10.12
CA LYS A 160 1.18 8.50 -9.65
C LYS A 160 2.06 9.14 -8.58
N ILE A 161 2.84 8.32 -7.89
CA ILE A 161 3.63 8.73 -6.74
C ILE A 161 4.98 8.04 -6.79
N ILE A 162 6.05 8.75 -6.41
CA ILE A 162 7.35 8.19 -6.08
C ILE A 162 7.64 8.50 -4.62
N ALA A 163 7.90 7.47 -3.81
CA ALA A 163 8.35 7.58 -2.43
C ALA A 163 9.85 7.35 -2.36
N VAL A 164 10.58 8.33 -1.88
CA VAL A 164 12.03 8.32 -1.70
C VAL A 164 12.34 7.77 -0.31
N GLY A 165 12.82 6.54 -0.24
CA GLY A 165 13.07 5.81 0.99
C GLY A 165 11.82 5.14 1.59
N ASN A 166 12.08 4.15 2.42
CA ASN A 166 11.10 3.47 3.27
C ASN A 166 11.69 3.36 4.68
N GLU A 167 11.09 4.06 5.66
CA GLU A 167 11.61 4.16 7.02
C GLU A 167 13.12 4.47 7.04
N ALA A 168 13.52 5.30 6.07
CA ALA A 168 14.91 5.58 5.81
C ALA A 168 15.52 6.55 6.85
N MET A 169 14.73 7.34 7.56
CA MET A 169 15.19 8.34 8.50
C MET A 169 15.02 7.93 9.97
N VAL A 170 14.35 6.82 10.24
CA VAL A 170 14.07 6.41 11.62
C VAL A 170 15.28 5.69 12.24
N HIS A 171 15.75 6.18 13.39
CA HIS A 171 17.04 5.78 13.99
C HIS A 171 17.12 4.31 14.43
N TRP A 172 15.98 3.64 14.68
CA TRP A 172 15.98 2.21 15.01
C TRP A 172 16.26 1.31 13.78
N ALA A 173 16.14 1.84 12.56
CA ALA A 173 16.53 1.12 11.33
C ALA A 173 18.05 1.08 11.16
N THR A 174 18.74 0.65 12.20
CA THR A 174 20.21 0.67 12.31
C THR A 174 20.98 0.01 11.17
N PRO A 175 20.44 -0.98 10.42
CA PRO A 175 21.16 -1.53 9.26
C PRO A 175 21.29 -0.56 8.08
N TYR A 176 20.44 0.49 7.97
CA TYR A 176 20.37 1.27 6.74
C TYR A 176 19.96 2.74 6.86
N PHE A 177 19.56 3.23 8.03
CA PHE A 177 19.01 4.59 8.11
C PHE A 177 19.99 5.66 7.60
N VAL A 178 19.44 6.71 7.04
CA VAL A 178 20.16 7.90 6.58
C VAL A 178 19.65 9.16 7.31
N LYS A 179 20.45 10.22 7.29
CA LYS A 179 20.00 11.52 7.76
C LYS A 179 18.98 12.13 6.79
N PRO A 180 18.08 13.03 7.25
CA PRO A 180 17.07 13.69 6.40
C PRO A 180 17.66 14.40 5.19
N GLU A 181 18.90 14.90 5.28
CA GLU A 181 19.62 15.58 4.17
C GLU A 181 19.75 14.68 2.93
N VAL A 182 19.95 13.34 3.11
CA VAL A 182 20.06 12.39 2.01
C VAL A 182 18.73 12.23 1.29
N VAL A 183 17.63 12.07 2.04
CA VAL A 183 16.29 11.99 1.47
C VAL A 183 15.92 13.30 0.77
N LEU A 184 16.22 14.44 1.40
CA LEU A 184 16.02 15.78 0.83
C LEU A 184 16.78 15.96 -0.50
N LYS A 185 18.04 15.51 -0.58
CA LYS A 185 18.83 15.53 -1.82
C LYS A 185 18.05 14.86 -2.96
N TRP A 186 17.54 13.66 -2.75
CA TRP A 186 16.87 12.89 -3.79
C TRP A 186 15.45 13.38 -4.09
N VAL A 187 14.72 13.89 -3.10
CA VAL A 187 13.43 14.57 -3.30
C VAL A 187 13.65 15.81 -4.18
N ASN A 188 14.61 16.66 -3.85
CA ASN A 188 14.94 17.86 -4.64
C ASN A 188 15.40 17.50 -6.06
N TYR A 189 16.16 16.41 -6.24
CA TYR A 189 16.53 15.92 -7.55
C TYR A 189 15.28 15.57 -8.38
N LEU A 190 14.32 14.84 -7.83
CA LEU A 190 13.06 14.49 -8.52
C LEU A 190 12.20 15.73 -8.82
N GLN A 191 12.11 16.69 -7.90
CA GLN A 191 11.40 17.96 -8.14
C GLN A 191 12.06 18.76 -9.27
N ASN A 192 13.39 18.74 -9.36
CA ASN A 192 14.13 19.35 -10.47
C ASN A 192 13.85 18.62 -11.80
N GLN A 193 13.76 17.29 -11.81
CA GLN A 193 13.37 16.53 -13.01
C GLN A 193 11.95 16.92 -13.47
N LYS A 194 11.02 17.16 -12.55
CA LYS A 194 9.67 17.69 -12.87
C LYS A 194 9.76 19.09 -13.47
N ALA A 195 10.58 19.97 -12.89
CA ALA A 195 10.76 21.35 -13.37
C ALA A 195 11.35 21.41 -14.79
N GLN A 196 12.28 20.51 -15.10
CA GLN A 196 12.93 20.38 -16.40
C GLN A 196 12.09 19.63 -17.45
N GLY A 197 10.96 19.03 -17.04
CA GLY A 197 10.11 18.24 -17.95
C GLY A 197 10.59 16.81 -18.22
N HIS A 198 11.58 16.32 -17.49
CA HIS A 198 12.07 14.94 -17.56
C HIS A 198 11.23 13.96 -16.76
N LEU A 199 10.40 14.46 -15.84
CA LEU A 199 9.38 13.73 -15.10
C LEU A 199 8.08 14.51 -15.15
N SER A 200 6.95 13.83 -15.28
CA SER A 200 5.64 14.47 -15.31
C SER A 200 5.38 15.28 -14.02
N LYS A 201 4.90 16.52 -14.16
CA LYS A 201 4.46 17.35 -13.02
C LYS A 201 3.31 16.74 -12.22
N ALA A 202 2.55 15.82 -12.83
CA ALA A 202 1.44 15.13 -12.18
C ALA A 202 1.88 14.02 -11.23
N VAL A 203 3.15 13.58 -11.27
CA VAL A 203 3.72 12.63 -10.32
C VAL A 203 4.02 13.35 -9.01
N TRP A 204 3.44 12.88 -7.91
CA TRP A 204 3.73 13.39 -6.57
C TRP A 204 4.97 12.71 -6.00
N ILE A 205 5.78 13.49 -5.29
CA ILE A 205 7.01 13.04 -4.64
C ILE A 205 6.81 13.13 -3.13
N THR A 206 7.19 12.06 -2.43
CA THR A 206 7.18 11.98 -0.96
C THR A 206 8.37 11.17 -0.47
N SER A 207 8.56 11.11 0.84
CA SER A 207 9.22 10.01 1.54
C SER A 207 8.15 9.27 2.35
N SER A 208 8.32 7.97 2.59
CA SER A 208 7.37 7.19 3.37
C SER A 208 8.08 6.65 4.60
N ASP A 209 7.80 7.24 5.76
CA ASP A 209 8.60 7.02 6.95
C ASP A 209 7.78 7.03 8.25
N ASN A 210 8.39 6.58 9.32
CA ASN A 210 7.79 6.52 10.65
C ASN A 210 7.34 7.91 11.14
N PHE A 211 6.27 7.98 11.92
CA PHE A 211 5.76 9.23 12.47
C PHE A 211 6.83 9.99 13.27
N ALA A 212 7.73 9.27 13.94
CA ALA A 212 8.80 9.89 14.74
C ALA A 212 9.76 10.69 13.86
N SER A 213 10.24 10.11 12.76
CA SER A 213 11.17 10.74 11.81
C SER A 213 10.53 11.89 11.02
N TRP A 214 9.20 11.90 10.87
CA TRP A 214 8.46 13.05 10.36
C TRP A 214 8.20 14.16 11.39
N GLY A 215 8.93 14.14 12.51
CA GLY A 215 8.85 15.16 13.56
C GLY A 215 7.72 14.94 14.57
N GLY A 216 6.97 13.86 14.48
CA GLY A 216 5.94 13.52 15.47
C GLY A 216 6.48 12.81 16.72
N GLY A 217 7.77 12.46 16.73
CA GLY A 217 8.46 11.81 17.85
C GLY A 217 9.26 12.76 18.72
N SER A 218 10.44 12.27 19.16
CA SER A 218 11.37 13.06 19.97
C SER A 218 11.88 14.30 19.22
N PRO A 219 12.14 15.42 19.92
CA PRO A 219 12.82 16.59 19.35
C PRO A 219 14.16 16.29 18.67
N ASP A 220 14.81 15.18 18.96
CA ASP A 220 16.06 14.78 18.32
C ASP A 220 15.93 14.59 16.79
N TYR A 221 14.72 14.38 16.29
CA TYR A 221 14.43 14.36 14.85
C TYR A 221 14.30 15.77 14.26
N HIS A 222 14.06 16.81 15.07
CA HIS A 222 13.84 18.17 14.60
C HIS A 222 15.16 18.82 14.18
N ASN A 223 15.31 19.07 12.88
CA ASN A 223 16.47 19.76 12.33
C ASN A 223 16.10 20.47 11.02
N GLN A 224 17.00 21.33 10.55
CA GLN A 224 16.77 22.15 9.36
C GLN A 224 16.51 21.31 8.09
N ASP A 225 17.16 20.15 7.94
CA ASP A 225 17.00 19.31 6.76
C ASP A 225 15.61 18.65 6.75
N LEU A 226 15.09 18.24 7.91
CA LEU A 226 13.72 17.75 8.02
C LEU A 226 12.70 18.85 7.68
N GLU A 227 12.90 20.08 8.16
CA GLU A 227 12.03 21.23 7.84
C GLU A 227 12.01 21.51 6.33
N GLN A 228 13.18 21.46 5.68
CA GLN A 228 13.30 21.60 4.23
C GLN A 228 12.66 20.43 3.48
N LEU A 229 12.81 19.20 3.98
CA LEU A 229 12.21 18.01 3.41
C LEU A 229 10.68 18.09 3.48
N VAL A 230 10.11 18.47 4.63
CA VAL A 230 8.66 18.71 4.79
C VAL A 230 8.17 19.74 3.76
N SER A 231 8.97 20.78 3.46
CA SER A 231 8.63 21.78 2.44
C SER A 231 8.72 21.23 1.02
N ALA A 232 9.70 20.35 0.74
CA ALA A 232 10.03 19.90 -0.61
C ALA A 232 9.10 18.79 -1.15
N VAL A 233 8.55 17.93 -0.29
CA VAL A 233 7.63 16.85 -0.70
C VAL A 233 6.26 17.40 -1.14
N ASP A 234 5.55 16.67 -1.99
CA ASP A 234 4.20 17.05 -2.40
C ASP A 234 3.16 16.71 -1.30
N TYR A 235 3.41 15.68 -0.49
CA TYR A 235 2.61 15.30 0.68
C TYR A 235 3.47 14.50 1.68
N ILE A 236 2.97 14.32 2.91
CA ILE A 236 3.62 13.50 3.94
C ILE A 236 3.02 12.09 3.93
N SER A 237 3.86 11.07 3.78
CA SER A 237 3.49 9.66 3.87
C SER A 237 3.99 9.10 5.20
N VAL A 238 3.08 8.96 6.19
CA VAL A 238 3.43 8.61 7.57
C VAL A 238 3.13 7.15 7.89
N HIS A 239 4.03 6.48 8.59
CA HIS A 239 3.80 5.15 9.13
C HIS A 239 3.37 5.23 10.60
N THR A 240 2.36 4.41 10.94
CA THR A 240 1.88 4.28 12.33
C THR A 240 1.69 2.79 12.64
N TYR A 241 2.40 2.30 13.67
CA TYR A 241 2.38 0.87 14.00
C TYR A 241 2.09 0.62 15.48
N PRO A 242 0.84 0.80 15.93
CA PRO A 242 0.45 0.39 17.29
C PRO A 242 0.75 -1.09 17.59
N PHE A 243 0.72 -1.96 16.56
CA PHE A 243 1.04 -3.37 16.72
C PHE A 243 2.38 -3.60 17.42
N HIS A 244 3.45 -2.96 16.93
CA HIS A 244 4.77 -3.07 17.53
C HIS A 244 4.83 -2.44 18.91
N ASP A 245 4.13 -1.33 19.10
CA ASP A 245 4.07 -0.61 20.37
C ASP A 245 3.24 -1.34 21.44
N THR A 246 2.47 -2.39 21.10
CA THR A 246 1.90 -3.28 22.11
C THR A 246 2.96 -3.94 22.99
N HIS A 247 4.19 -4.05 22.49
CA HIS A 247 5.36 -4.54 23.23
C HIS A 247 6.26 -3.40 23.70
N TYR A 248 6.66 -2.48 22.81
CA TYR A 248 7.69 -1.47 23.09
C TYR A 248 7.16 -0.28 23.90
N ASN A 249 5.89 0.11 23.73
CA ASN A 249 5.24 1.24 24.39
C ASN A 249 3.85 0.85 24.90
N SER A 250 3.76 -0.22 25.66
CA SER A 250 2.53 -0.99 25.93
C SER A 250 1.45 -0.30 26.76
N SER A 251 1.65 0.93 27.25
CA SER A 251 0.73 1.60 28.18
C SER A 251 -0.71 1.72 27.66
N PHE A 252 -0.89 1.97 26.35
CA PHE A 252 -2.22 2.03 25.73
C PHE A 252 -2.86 0.65 25.54
N TRP A 253 -2.03 -0.40 25.50
CA TRP A 253 -2.46 -1.77 25.20
C TRP A 253 -2.95 -2.55 26.40
N LEU A 254 -2.34 -2.30 27.56
CA LEU A 254 -2.69 -3.00 28.80
C LEU A 254 -4.14 -2.76 29.21
N ILE A 255 -4.74 -3.76 29.89
CA ILE A 255 -6.10 -3.67 30.40
C ILE A 255 -6.09 -2.77 31.65
N PRO A 256 -6.83 -1.66 31.67
CA PRO A 256 -7.00 -0.84 32.85
C PRO A 256 -7.88 -1.57 33.89
N GLU A 257 -7.79 -1.16 35.15
CA GLU A 257 -8.45 -1.84 36.27
C GLU A 257 -9.99 -1.88 36.14
N ASP A 258 -10.58 -0.84 35.62
CA ASP A 258 -12.04 -0.71 35.42
C ASP A 258 -12.59 -1.61 34.31
N GLU A 259 -11.73 -2.08 33.39
CA GLU A 259 -12.10 -3.04 32.35
C GLU A 259 -11.90 -4.51 32.77
N ALA A 260 -11.27 -4.79 33.92
CA ALA A 260 -10.89 -6.14 34.34
C ALA A 260 -12.09 -7.12 34.54
N ALA A 261 -13.30 -6.60 34.77
CA ALA A 261 -14.51 -7.38 34.96
C ALA A 261 -15.32 -7.59 33.67
N LEU A 262 -14.91 -7.02 32.55
CA LEU A 262 -15.59 -7.19 31.25
C LEU A 262 -15.33 -8.59 30.67
N SER A 263 -16.13 -8.99 29.70
CA SER A 263 -15.86 -10.21 28.92
C SER A 263 -14.59 -10.07 28.09
N GLU A 264 -13.90 -11.19 27.77
CA GLU A 264 -12.68 -11.18 26.96
C GLU A 264 -12.87 -10.46 25.63
N THR A 265 -14.02 -10.61 24.97
CA THR A 265 -14.34 -9.95 23.71
C THR A 265 -14.42 -8.43 23.88
N GLU A 266 -15.13 -7.94 24.92
CA GLU A 266 -15.24 -6.51 25.20
C GLU A 266 -13.89 -5.91 25.54
N ILE A 267 -13.05 -6.60 26.33
CA ILE A 267 -11.68 -6.20 26.63
C ILE A 267 -10.87 -6.03 25.34
N ILE A 268 -10.94 -7.03 24.44
CA ILE A 268 -10.22 -6.98 23.17
C ILE A 268 -10.72 -5.81 22.30
N GLU A 269 -12.02 -5.63 22.17
CA GLU A 269 -12.61 -4.54 21.39
C GLU A 269 -12.18 -3.16 21.93
N ASN A 270 -12.19 -2.96 23.25
CA ASN A 270 -11.71 -1.75 23.89
C ASN A 270 -10.21 -1.53 23.66
N ALA A 271 -9.39 -2.57 23.77
CA ALA A 271 -7.96 -2.50 23.47
C ALA A 271 -7.69 -2.11 22.01
N MET A 272 -8.48 -2.62 21.07
CA MET A 272 -8.36 -2.26 19.66
C MET A 272 -8.79 -0.81 19.38
N GLN A 273 -9.78 -0.29 20.10
CA GLN A 273 -10.12 1.15 20.05
C GLN A 273 -8.96 2.01 20.58
N ARG A 274 -8.28 1.59 21.66
CA ARG A 274 -7.10 2.27 22.18
C ARG A 274 -5.94 2.21 21.15
N ALA A 275 -5.73 1.07 20.50
CA ALA A 275 -4.72 0.92 19.46
C ALA A 275 -4.99 1.86 18.26
N LYS A 276 -6.25 1.94 17.79
CA LYS A 276 -6.64 2.91 16.75
C LYS A 276 -6.40 4.35 17.23
N SER A 277 -6.77 4.67 18.44
CA SER A 277 -6.59 6.02 19.00
C SER A 277 -5.10 6.38 19.10
N TYR A 278 -4.25 5.42 19.43
CA TYR A 278 -2.80 5.60 19.46
C TYR A 278 -2.22 5.88 18.06
N ALA A 279 -2.65 5.16 17.02
CA ALA A 279 -2.27 5.46 15.63
C ALA A 279 -2.71 6.88 15.20
N VAL A 280 -3.92 7.29 15.60
CA VAL A 280 -4.43 8.64 15.34
C VAL A 280 -3.58 9.69 16.06
N GLN A 281 -3.12 9.43 17.29
CA GLN A 281 -2.23 10.34 18.03
C GLN A 281 -0.88 10.48 17.33
N GLN A 282 -0.30 9.37 16.83
CA GLN A 282 0.94 9.40 16.03
C GLN A 282 0.76 10.25 14.76
N TYR A 283 -0.33 10.08 14.02
CA TYR A 283 -0.67 10.91 12.87
C TYR A 283 -0.82 12.39 13.26
N GLN A 284 -1.55 12.66 14.36
CA GLN A 284 -1.79 14.04 14.80
C GLN A 284 -0.50 14.73 15.29
N SER A 285 0.45 14.00 15.87
CA SER A 285 1.74 14.57 16.27
C SER A 285 2.54 15.08 15.07
N VAL A 286 2.56 14.34 13.96
CA VAL A 286 3.16 14.80 12.70
C VAL A 286 2.43 16.04 12.16
N LYS A 287 1.09 16.02 12.13
CA LYS A 287 0.31 17.18 11.68
C LYS A 287 0.59 18.43 12.52
N ASN A 288 0.71 18.28 13.82
CA ASN A 288 1.05 19.38 14.73
C ASN A 288 2.45 19.95 14.44
N TYR A 289 3.44 19.05 14.22
CA TYR A 289 4.79 19.49 13.87
C TYR A 289 4.80 20.25 12.53
N VAL A 290 4.20 19.70 11.48
CA VAL A 290 4.12 20.37 10.16
C VAL A 290 3.45 21.73 10.26
N ASN A 291 2.34 21.83 11.00
CA ASN A 291 1.65 23.11 11.25
C ASN A 291 2.51 24.11 12.03
N SER A 292 3.35 23.65 12.98
CA SER A 292 4.25 24.51 13.74
C SER A 292 5.32 25.18 12.87
N LEU A 293 5.64 24.57 11.72
CA LEU A 293 6.53 25.15 10.70
C LEU A 293 5.82 26.17 9.79
N GLY A 294 4.51 26.39 9.99
CA GLY A 294 3.71 27.24 9.10
C GLY A 294 3.43 26.60 7.72
N ILE A 295 3.56 25.29 7.62
CA ILE A 295 3.38 24.52 6.39
C ILE A 295 2.02 23.81 6.43
N GLU A 296 1.25 23.90 5.33
CA GLU A 296 0.02 23.15 5.12
C GLU A 296 0.24 22.16 3.98
N LYS A 297 0.16 20.84 4.30
CA LYS A 297 0.32 19.76 3.32
C LYS A 297 -0.64 18.61 3.61
N PRO A 298 -1.09 17.89 2.57
CA PRO A 298 -1.79 16.61 2.78
C PRO A 298 -0.89 15.64 3.55
N ILE A 299 -1.50 14.90 4.47
CA ILE A 299 -0.84 13.83 5.22
C ILE A 299 -1.68 12.57 5.03
N HIS A 300 -1.05 11.47 4.61
CA HIS A 300 -1.69 10.19 4.40
C HIS A 300 -0.95 9.10 5.17
N ILE A 301 -1.65 8.03 5.55
CA ILE A 301 -1.03 6.86 6.15
C ILE A 301 -0.33 6.08 5.03
N GLY A 302 1.00 6.15 5.01
CA GLY A 302 1.86 5.45 4.07
C GLY A 302 2.02 3.98 4.42
N GLU A 303 1.87 3.64 5.71
CA GLU A 303 1.88 2.26 6.16
C GLU A 303 1.27 2.13 7.56
N THR A 304 0.43 1.12 7.73
CA THR A 304 -0.07 0.64 9.02
C THR A 304 -0.59 -0.78 8.86
N GLY A 305 -0.50 -1.60 9.90
CA GLY A 305 -0.92 -2.99 9.80
C GLY A 305 -1.01 -3.70 11.14
N TRP A 306 -1.46 -4.95 11.09
CA TRP A 306 -1.60 -5.82 12.26
C TRP A 306 -1.31 -7.26 11.87
N ALA A 307 -0.31 -7.90 12.51
CA ALA A 307 0.02 -9.30 12.23
C ALA A 307 -0.96 -10.26 12.89
N THR A 308 -1.17 -11.42 12.25
CA THR A 308 -2.12 -12.44 12.72
C THR A 308 -1.47 -13.57 13.50
N THR A 309 -0.15 -13.68 13.45
CA THR A 309 0.62 -14.73 14.12
C THR A 309 1.90 -14.16 14.68
N SER A 310 2.32 -14.63 15.85
CA SER A 310 3.65 -14.38 16.39
C SER A 310 3.97 -15.45 17.44
N GLN A 311 5.14 -16.03 17.36
CA GLN A 311 5.67 -16.92 18.42
C GLN A 311 6.45 -16.17 19.49
N GLY A 312 6.80 -14.91 19.25
CA GLY A 312 7.65 -14.11 20.14
C GLY A 312 6.90 -13.01 20.87
N LEU A 313 7.36 -11.78 20.68
CA LEU A 313 6.96 -10.58 21.42
C LEU A 313 5.45 -10.28 21.40
N TYR A 314 4.74 -10.69 20.36
CA TYR A 314 3.33 -10.38 20.15
C TYR A 314 2.39 -11.59 20.32
N GLY A 315 2.95 -12.78 20.60
CA GLY A 315 2.20 -14.03 20.82
C GLY A 315 1.63 -14.14 22.24
N ALA A 316 1.12 -15.34 22.57
CA ALA A 316 0.44 -15.64 23.85
C ALA A 316 1.26 -15.30 25.12
N ASN A 317 2.56 -15.49 25.07
CA ASN A 317 3.48 -15.17 26.18
C ASN A 317 3.97 -13.71 26.16
N GLY A 318 3.89 -13.04 25.03
CA GLY A 318 4.26 -11.64 24.82
C GLY A 318 3.11 -10.68 25.13
N SER A 319 2.91 -9.70 24.22
CA SER A 319 1.85 -8.69 24.34
C SER A 319 0.45 -9.22 24.02
N ARG A 320 0.32 -10.42 23.45
CA ARG A 320 -0.94 -11.04 23.02
C ARG A 320 -1.67 -10.26 21.90
N ALA A 321 -0.92 -9.56 21.07
CA ALA A 321 -1.48 -8.73 20.02
C ALA A 321 -1.85 -9.53 18.76
N ALA A 322 -1.09 -10.58 18.42
CA ALA A 322 -1.18 -11.25 17.13
C ALA A 322 -2.29 -12.29 17.08
N ASP A 323 -3.37 -12.00 16.36
CA ASP A 323 -4.39 -12.95 15.87
C ASP A 323 -5.27 -12.30 14.79
N GLU A 324 -6.03 -13.12 14.04
CA GLU A 324 -6.90 -12.64 12.95
C GLU A 324 -8.10 -11.81 13.44
N TYR A 325 -8.58 -12.02 14.66
CA TYR A 325 -9.69 -11.25 15.20
C TYR A 325 -9.30 -9.79 15.43
N LYS A 326 -8.13 -9.58 16.05
CA LYS A 326 -7.59 -8.24 16.30
C LYS A 326 -7.17 -7.56 14.98
N GLN A 327 -6.57 -8.30 14.05
CA GLN A 327 -6.28 -7.77 12.71
C GLN A 327 -7.56 -7.23 12.04
N ALA A 328 -8.66 -7.99 12.09
CA ALA A 328 -9.92 -7.59 11.47
C ALA A 328 -10.50 -6.33 12.12
N LEU A 329 -10.46 -6.24 13.46
CA LEU A 329 -10.89 -5.04 14.17
C LEU A 329 -10.02 -3.83 13.81
N TYR A 330 -8.70 -3.98 13.82
CA TYR A 330 -7.78 -2.90 13.47
C TYR A 330 -7.99 -2.42 12.02
N TYR A 331 -8.06 -3.37 11.08
CA TYR A 331 -8.32 -3.05 9.67
C TYR A 331 -9.61 -2.25 9.51
N LYS A 332 -10.71 -2.70 10.13
CA LYS A 332 -11.99 -2.01 10.10
C LYS A 332 -11.88 -0.60 10.68
N LEU A 333 -11.37 -0.46 11.90
CA LEU A 333 -11.27 0.81 12.60
C LEU A 333 -10.41 1.84 11.87
N MET A 334 -9.28 1.41 11.30
CA MET A 334 -8.41 2.28 10.52
C MET A 334 -9.07 2.69 9.20
N ARG A 335 -9.76 1.78 8.50
CA ARG A 335 -10.49 2.12 7.26
C ARG A 335 -11.63 3.10 7.53
N GLU A 336 -12.41 2.90 8.59
CA GLU A 336 -13.48 3.81 8.97
C GLU A 336 -12.91 5.22 9.24
N TRP A 337 -11.94 5.32 10.14
CA TRP A 337 -11.33 6.61 10.48
C TRP A 337 -10.69 7.32 9.27
N THR A 338 -9.93 6.61 8.45
CA THR A 338 -9.23 7.22 7.31
C THR A 338 -10.21 7.64 6.21
N ASN A 339 -11.27 6.86 5.95
CA ASN A 339 -12.30 7.22 4.99
C ASN A 339 -13.11 8.45 5.44
N GLU A 340 -13.48 8.55 6.72
CA GLU A 340 -14.18 9.70 7.30
C GLU A 340 -13.35 11.00 7.22
N ASN A 341 -12.03 10.88 7.21
CA ASN A 341 -11.12 12.03 7.20
C ASN A 341 -10.45 12.28 5.83
N ASN A 342 -10.86 11.58 4.76
CA ASN A 342 -10.27 11.66 3.42
C ASN A 342 -8.75 11.40 3.44
N ILE A 343 -8.31 10.41 4.21
CA ILE A 343 -6.91 10.00 4.34
C ILE A 343 -6.73 8.70 3.55
N ALA A 344 -5.77 8.63 2.63
CA ALA A 344 -5.36 7.35 2.06
C ALA A 344 -4.69 6.50 3.15
N CYS A 345 -5.00 5.20 3.16
CA CYS A 345 -4.41 4.25 4.10
C CYS A 345 -3.82 3.07 3.32
N PHE A 346 -2.51 3.09 3.13
CA PHE A 346 -1.78 1.95 2.60
C PHE A 346 -1.65 0.89 3.69
N TYR A 347 -2.68 0.02 3.76
CA TYR A 347 -2.69 -1.05 4.77
C TYR A 347 -1.61 -2.09 4.45
N PHE A 348 -0.83 -2.45 5.42
CA PHE A 348 0.21 -3.45 5.35
C PHE A 348 -0.31 -4.77 5.92
N GLU A 349 -0.55 -5.83 5.06
CA GLU A 349 -0.35 -5.84 3.63
C GLU A 349 -1.39 -6.75 2.93
N ALA A 350 -1.31 -6.91 1.62
CA ALA A 350 -2.30 -7.69 0.88
C ALA A 350 -2.23 -9.20 1.20
N PHE A 351 -1.06 -9.80 1.07
CA PHE A 351 -0.82 -11.24 1.27
C PHE A 351 0.32 -11.44 2.25
N ASP A 352 0.28 -12.52 3.01
CA ASP A 352 1.43 -12.97 3.80
C ASP A 352 2.64 -13.22 2.90
N GLU A 353 3.81 -12.75 3.35
CA GLU A 353 5.06 -12.87 2.60
C GLU A 353 6.15 -13.59 3.40
N PRO A 354 6.40 -14.87 3.13
CA PRO A 354 7.26 -15.74 3.96
C PRO A 354 8.76 -15.42 3.88
N TRP A 355 9.18 -14.50 3.02
CA TRP A 355 10.58 -14.09 2.88
C TRP A 355 11.04 -13.11 3.97
N LYS A 356 10.11 -12.39 4.61
CA LYS A 356 10.44 -11.30 5.55
C LYS A 356 11.11 -11.81 6.81
N ASP A 357 10.73 -12.99 7.27
CA ASP A 357 11.37 -13.74 8.34
C ASP A 357 11.42 -15.23 7.98
N ALA A 358 12.22 -15.56 6.96
CA ALA A 358 12.29 -16.91 6.41
C ALA A 358 12.75 -17.97 7.42
N ASN A 359 13.54 -17.57 8.43
CA ASN A 359 14.03 -18.46 9.48
C ASN A 359 12.98 -18.75 10.55
N HIS A 360 11.96 -17.92 10.69
CA HIS A 360 10.88 -18.06 11.66
C HIS A 360 9.51 -18.00 10.94
N PRO A 361 9.03 -19.09 10.34
CA PRO A 361 7.81 -19.09 9.51
C PRO A 361 6.56 -18.56 10.21
N ASN A 362 6.50 -18.63 11.55
CA ASN A 362 5.44 -18.06 12.38
C ASN A 362 5.87 -16.73 13.04
N GLY A 363 6.89 -16.07 12.52
CA GLY A 363 7.27 -14.71 12.89
C GLY A 363 6.20 -13.70 12.43
N SER A 364 6.03 -12.62 13.19
CA SER A 364 5.01 -11.60 12.89
C SER A 364 5.20 -10.98 11.51
N GLU A 365 6.44 -10.76 11.10
CA GLU A 365 6.75 -10.10 9.83
C GLU A 365 6.21 -10.82 8.60
N ASN A 366 6.08 -12.15 8.66
CA ASN A 366 5.50 -12.95 7.59
C ASN A 366 3.97 -12.90 7.51
N CYS A 367 3.29 -12.38 8.54
CA CYS A 367 1.87 -12.67 8.78
C CYS A 367 0.97 -11.43 8.84
N PHE A 368 1.37 -10.31 8.24
CA PHE A 368 0.58 -9.07 8.17
C PHE A 368 -0.50 -9.09 7.09
N GLY A 369 -0.45 -10.02 6.12
CA GLY A 369 -1.39 -10.09 5.01
C GLY A 369 -2.85 -10.17 5.43
N LEU A 370 -3.74 -9.59 4.63
CA LEU A 370 -5.19 -9.83 4.71
C LEU A 370 -5.57 -11.19 4.12
N PHE A 371 -4.70 -11.74 3.28
CA PHE A 371 -4.75 -13.11 2.80
C PHE A 371 -3.50 -13.87 3.27
N THR A 372 -3.65 -15.18 3.44
CA THR A 372 -2.48 -16.06 3.62
C THR A 372 -1.65 -16.15 2.34
N THR A 373 -0.44 -16.69 2.43
CA THR A 373 0.42 -16.90 1.25
C THR A 373 -0.26 -17.75 0.17
N ASP A 374 -1.14 -18.68 0.53
CA ASP A 374 -1.88 -19.52 -0.43
C ASP A 374 -3.27 -18.95 -0.81
N GLY A 375 -3.55 -17.71 -0.44
CA GLY A 375 -4.73 -16.95 -0.88
C GLY A 375 -5.99 -17.19 -0.04
N GLN A 376 -5.93 -17.81 1.14
CA GLN A 376 -7.09 -17.87 2.02
C GLN A 376 -7.37 -16.46 2.59
N ALA A 377 -8.63 -16.05 2.54
CA ALA A 377 -9.09 -14.79 3.09
C ALA A 377 -9.13 -14.87 4.62
N LYS A 378 -8.37 -14.02 5.30
CA LYS A 378 -8.39 -13.92 6.76
C LYS A 378 -9.68 -13.24 7.25
N TYR A 379 -9.93 -13.27 8.55
CA TYR A 379 -11.22 -12.90 9.14
C TYR A 379 -11.74 -11.51 8.72
N ALA A 380 -10.83 -10.56 8.52
CA ALA A 380 -11.15 -9.22 8.00
C ALA A 380 -11.93 -9.24 6.68
N LEU A 381 -11.70 -10.27 5.85
CA LEU A 381 -12.28 -10.38 4.51
C LEU A 381 -13.42 -11.40 4.40
N TRP A 382 -13.76 -12.14 5.47
CA TRP A 382 -14.84 -13.11 5.43
C TRP A 382 -16.17 -12.56 4.91
N PRO A 383 -16.59 -11.33 5.29
CA PRO A 383 -17.83 -10.75 4.74
C PRO A 383 -17.79 -10.56 3.21
N LEU A 384 -16.60 -10.34 2.62
CA LEU A 384 -16.44 -10.22 1.16
C LEU A 384 -16.54 -11.60 0.49
N VAL A 385 -15.99 -12.65 1.11
CA VAL A 385 -16.16 -14.04 0.65
C VAL A 385 -17.64 -14.41 0.65
N ASP A 386 -18.39 -14.11 1.72
CA ASP A 386 -19.82 -14.39 1.82
C ASP A 386 -20.66 -13.66 0.77
N LYS A 387 -20.27 -12.44 0.43
CA LYS A 387 -20.89 -11.66 -0.65
C LYS A 387 -20.50 -12.16 -2.06
N GLY A 388 -19.61 -13.15 -2.16
CA GLY A 388 -19.15 -13.70 -3.45
C GLY A 388 -18.21 -12.77 -4.23
N VAL A 389 -17.57 -11.78 -3.57
CA VAL A 389 -16.67 -10.81 -4.21
C VAL A 389 -15.52 -11.50 -4.95
N PHE A 390 -15.03 -12.61 -4.41
CA PHE A 390 -13.91 -13.39 -4.98
C PHE A 390 -14.36 -14.59 -5.81
N LYS A 391 -15.63 -14.67 -6.21
CA LYS A 391 -16.14 -15.82 -6.97
C LYS A 391 -15.42 -15.94 -8.31
N GLY A 392 -14.83 -17.11 -8.57
CA GLY A 392 -14.08 -17.39 -9.78
C GLY A 392 -12.64 -16.92 -9.78
N LEU A 393 -12.20 -16.22 -8.73
CA LEU A 393 -10.80 -15.81 -8.54
C LEU A 393 -10.03 -16.88 -7.78
N SER A 394 -8.75 -17.03 -8.12
CA SER A 394 -7.84 -18.00 -7.51
C SER A 394 -6.44 -17.40 -7.36
N ARG A 395 -5.67 -17.99 -6.46
CA ARG A 395 -4.22 -17.77 -6.32
C ARG A 395 -3.51 -19.10 -6.44
N ASP A 396 -2.57 -19.25 -7.37
CA ASP A 396 -1.92 -20.54 -7.71
C ASP A 396 -2.93 -21.67 -7.97
N GLY A 397 -4.03 -21.37 -8.68
CA GLY A 397 -5.10 -22.31 -8.99
C GLY A 397 -6.01 -22.67 -7.80
N LYS A 398 -5.78 -22.13 -6.62
CA LYS A 398 -6.63 -22.33 -5.44
C LYS A 398 -7.67 -21.21 -5.34
N PHE A 399 -8.96 -21.58 -5.34
CA PHE A 399 -10.03 -20.60 -5.15
C PHE A 399 -9.96 -19.95 -3.76
N ILE A 400 -10.30 -18.66 -3.70
CA ILE A 400 -10.31 -17.90 -2.44
C ILE A 400 -11.37 -18.47 -1.51
N LYS A 401 -10.94 -18.86 -0.31
CA LYS A 401 -11.77 -19.43 0.77
C LYS A 401 -11.42 -18.70 2.07
N LYS A 402 -12.29 -18.82 3.07
CA LYS A 402 -12.03 -18.31 4.42
C LYS A 402 -10.99 -19.18 5.14
N THR A 403 -10.15 -18.56 5.95
CA THR A 403 -9.37 -19.26 6.99
C THR A 403 -10.32 -19.98 7.94
N TYR A 404 -9.81 -20.94 8.72
CA TYR A 404 -10.61 -21.75 9.66
C TYR A 404 -11.87 -22.39 9.02
N GLN A 405 -11.86 -22.62 7.71
CA GLN A 405 -13.03 -23.11 6.95
C GLN A 405 -14.31 -22.30 7.16
N GLY A 406 -14.16 -21.03 7.58
CA GLY A 406 -15.26 -20.12 7.92
C GLY A 406 -15.87 -20.36 9.30
N ASN A 407 -15.26 -21.17 10.14
CA ASN A 407 -15.74 -21.44 11.51
C ASN A 407 -15.22 -20.39 12.49
N LYS A 408 -16.10 -19.43 12.86
CA LYS A 408 -15.77 -18.39 13.84
C LYS A 408 -15.41 -18.94 15.22
N SER A 409 -16.03 -20.05 15.64
CA SER A 409 -15.71 -20.66 16.94
C SER A 409 -14.30 -21.18 17.01
N ASP A 410 -13.75 -21.70 15.89
CA ASP A 410 -12.36 -22.17 15.84
C ASP A 410 -11.39 -20.97 15.83
N LEU A 411 -11.72 -19.90 15.12
CA LEU A 411 -10.93 -18.68 15.14
C LEU A 411 -10.83 -18.07 16.56
N LEU A 412 -11.90 -18.13 17.34
CA LEU A 412 -11.94 -17.51 18.66
C LEU A 412 -11.32 -18.38 19.77
N LYS A 413 -10.90 -19.62 19.51
CA LYS A 413 -10.27 -20.49 20.53
C LYS A 413 -8.90 -20.00 21.01
N ASP A 414 -8.16 -19.34 20.13
CA ASP A 414 -6.76 -18.96 20.36
C ASP A 414 -6.55 -17.46 20.48
N ILE A 415 -7.65 -16.72 20.73
CA ILE A 415 -7.53 -15.27 21.02
C ILE A 415 -7.32 -15.07 22.52
N PHE A 416 -6.44 -14.13 22.85
CA PHE A 416 -6.16 -13.77 24.24
C PHE A 416 -6.31 -12.26 24.43
N PRO A 417 -7.01 -11.81 25.48
CA PRO A 417 -7.02 -10.39 25.83
C PRO A 417 -5.60 -9.91 26.21
N PRO A 418 -5.29 -8.63 26.10
CA PRO A 418 -4.06 -8.06 26.62
C PRO A 418 -3.82 -8.39 28.10
N LYS A 419 -2.65 -8.12 28.62
CA LYS A 419 -2.34 -8.32 30.06
C LYS A 419 -2.89 -7.17 30.89
N LEU A 420 -3.22 -7.45 32.15
CA LEU A 420 -3.60 -6.42 33.13
C LEU A 420 -2.43 -5.47 33.41
N ALA A 421 -2.71 -4.19 33.57
CA ALA A 421 -1.74 -3.15 33.90
C ALA A 421 -1.03 -3.40 35.25
N LEU A 422 -1.71 -4.05 36.22
CA LEU A 422 -1.15 -4.37 37.53
C LEU A 422 -0.11 -5.50 37.49
N ALA A 423 -0.16 -6.41 36.50
CA ALA A 423 0.76 -7.55 36.37
C ALA A 423 2.20 -7.15 36.08
N LEU A 424 2.44 -5.91 35.64
CA LEU A 424 3.80 -5.40 35.35
C LEU A 424 4.47 -4.71 36.54
N LYS A 425 3.76 -4.47 37.67
CA LYS A 425 4.34 -3.85 38.87
C LYS A 425 4.96 -4.85 39.84
N THR A 426 4.89 -6.16 39.58
CA THR A 426 5.30 -7.24 40.49
C THR A 426 6.47 -8.08 39.98
N ASN A 427 7.19 -7.67 38.92
CA ASN A 427 8.41 -8.35 38.43
C ASN A 427 9.62 -7.45 38.50
#